data_c2839f6b419927b56006fa090bc1dc75
#
_entry.id   c2839f6b419927b56006fa090bc1dc75
#
_cell.length_a   1.000
_cell.length_b   1.000
_cell.length_c   1.000
_cell.angle_alpha   90.00
_cell.angle_beta   90.00
_cell.angle_gamma   90.00
#
_symmetry.space_group_name_H-M   'P 1'
#
loop_
_entity.id
_entity.type
_entity.pdbx_description
1 polymer ?
#
loop_
_entity_poly.entity_id
_entity_poly.type
_entity_poly.pdbx_seq_one_letter_code
_entity_poly.pdbx_strand_id
1 'polypeptide(L)'
;NGLQPTYMNEEGAFAYVIAGARVCTERQPRLTLSTDDGRVVAGRSILFGNGRRYGGPLNFFAEADNDDGLLDAVVFKHSIPSIIGECLMAAVHGGFHSRRNGSFEYIRMTGGTVISAGQAACELDGDYMGNAPVRITRHGTLKVLAP
;
A
#
# COMPACT_ATOMS: atom_id res chain seq x y z
N ASN A 1 -33.03 -11.24 -10.55
CA ASN A 1 -31.97 -12.18 -10.14
C ASN A 1 -30.96 -11.41 -9.29
N GLY A 2 -31.15 -11.54 -7.95
CA GLY A 2 -30.33 -10.85 -6.98
C GLY A 2 -28.94 -11.46 -6.92
N LEU A 3 -27.91 -10.64 -7.08
CA LEU A 3 -26.56 -10.98 -6.71
C LEU A 3 -26.50 -11.07 -5.19
N GLN A 4 -26.42 -12.27 -4.66
CA GLN A 4 -26.12 -12.51 -3.24
C GLN A 4 -24.68 -12.06 -2.99
N PRO A 5 -24.41 -11.28 -1.93
CA PRO A 5 -23.02 -11.01 -1.55
C PRO A 5 -22.37 -12.34 -1.17
N THR A 6 -21.28 -12.67 -1.84
CA THR A 6 -20.48 -13.86 -1.52
C THR A 6 -19.84 -13.62 -0.17
N TYR A 7 -20.42 -14.15 0.90
CA TYR A 7 -19.76 -14.20 2.20
C TYR A 7 -18.52 -15.07 2.05
N MET A 8 -17.36 -14.53 2.42
CA MET A 8 -16.14 -15.34 2.56
C MET A 8 -16.45 -16.45 3.55
N ASN A 9 -16.44 -17.69 3.06
CA ASN A 9 -16.56 -18.86 3.91
C ASN A 9 -15.29 -19.00 4.77
N GLU A 10 -15.37 -19.75 5.86
CA GLU A 10 -14.24 -19.96 6.78
C GLU A 10 -13.00 -20.53 6.08
N GLU A 11 -13.19 -21.33 5.02
CA GLU A 11 -12.09 -21.85 4.18
C GLU A 11 -11.34 -20.77 3.43
N GLY A 12 -12.05 -19.73 2.95
CA GLY A 12 -11.42 -18.56 2.32
C GLY A 12 -10.57 -17.76 3.31
N ALA A 13 -11.09 -17.52 4.53
CA ALA A 13 -10.35 -16.82 5.57
C ALA A 13 -9.08 -17.58 5.97
N PHE A 14 -9.15 -18.92 6.08
CA PHE A 14 -8.02 -19.76 6.42
C PHE A 14 -6.94 -19.78 5.32
N ALA A 15 -7.35 -19.78 4.04
CA ALA A 15 -6.44 -19.68 2.92
C ALA A 15 -5.69 -18.34 2.91
N TYR A 16 -6.36 -17.23 3.25
CA TYR A 16 -5.72 -15.91 3.40
C TYR A 16 -4.70 -15.88 4.54
N VAL A 17 -5.02 -16.51 5.69
CA VAL A 17 -4.08 -16.60 6.81
C VAL A 17 -2.84 -17.41 6.44
N ILE A 18 -2.99 -18.53 5.73
CA ILE A 18 -1.86 -19.35 5.27
C ILE A 18 -1.03 -18.60 4.23
N ALA A 19 -1.68 -17.93 3.27
CA ALA A 19 -0.99 -17.12 2.27
C ALA A 19 -0.21 -15.98 2.95
N GLY A 20 -0.82 -15.27 3.89
CA GLY A 20 -0.18 -14.24 4.69
C GLY A 20 1.01 -14.76 5.49
N ALA A 21 0.88 -15.93 6.13
CA ALA A 21 1.96 -16.56 6.87
C ALA A 21 3.14 -16.95 5.96
N ARG A 22 2.89 -17.45 4.76
CA ARG A 22 3.95 -17.74 3.76
C ARG A 22 4.70 -16.47 3.35
N VAL A 23 3.97 -15.41 3.02
CA VAL A 23 4.56 -14.12 2.66
C VAL A 23 5.41 -13.57 3.82
N CYS A 24 5.02 -13.79 5.08
CA CYS A 24 5.80 -13.38 6.25
C CYS A 24 7.14 -14.11 6.39
N THR A 25 7.28 -15.32 5.84
CA THR A 25 8.54 -16.10 5.91
C THR A 25 9.45 -15.86 4.72
N GLU A 26 8.95 -15.33 3.62
CA GLU A 26 9.75 -15.06 2.42
C GLU A 26 10.60 -13.79 2.59
N ARG A 27 11.83 -13.87 2.08
CA ARG A 27 12.76 -12.74 2.11
C ARG A 27 12.37 -11.74 1.02
N GLN A 28 11.64 -10.70 1.41
CA GLN A 28 11.22 -9.65 0.49
C GLN A 28 12.43 -8.96 -0.17
N PRO A 29 12.39 -8.72 -1.48
CA PRO A 29 13.45 -8.00 -2.17
C PRO A 29 13.53 -6.55 -1.67
N ARG A 30 14.67 -5.90 -1.89
CA ARG A 30 14.81 -4.48 -1.63
C ARG A 30 14.16 -3.70 -2.76
N LEU A 31 13.24 -2.82 -2.39
CA LEU A 31 12.57 -1.88 -3.27
C LEU A 31 13.20 -0.50 -3.14
N THR A 32 13.22 0.25 -4.22
CA THR A 32 13.62 1.66 -4.23
C THR A 32 12.55 2.46 -4.94
N LEU A 33 11.95 3.42 -4.23
CA LEU A 33 11.04 4.42 -4.77
C LEU A 33 11.85 5.68 -5.11
N SER A 34 11.81 6.09 -6.36
CA SER A 34 12.33 7.39 -6.82
C SER A 34 11.14 8.24 -7.21
N THR A 35 10.90 9.34 -6.50
CA THR A 35 9.80 10.27 -6.75
C THR A 35 10.16 11.29 -7.81
N ASP A 36 9.16 11.90 -8.45
CA ASP A 36 9.38 12.89 -9.51
C ASP A 36 10.01 14.20 -8.99
N ASP A 37 9.88 14.49 -7.70
CA ASP A 37 10.54 15.60 -7.01
C ASP A 37 11.97 15.28 -6.56
N GLY A 38 12.51 14.12 -6.95
CA GLY A 38 13.91 13.72 -6.74
C GLY A 38 14.23 13.04 -5.42
N ARG A 39 13.23 12.72 -4.59
CA ARG A 39 13.47 11.89 -3.39
C ARG A 39 13.71 10.44 -3.78
N VAL A 40 14.61 9.77 -3.05
CA VAL A 40 14.90 8.34 -3.22
C VAL A 40 14.80 7.66 -1.87
N VAL A 41 13.90 6.70 -1.76
CA VAL A 41 13.66 5.96 -0.52
C VAL A 41 13.67 4.46 -0.78
N ALA A 42 14.37 3.73 0.08
CA ALA A 42 14.47 2.28 0.00
C ALA A 42 13.67 1.60 1.11
N GLY A 43 13.02 0.49 0.77
CA GLY A 43 12.24 -0.33 1.69
C GLY A 43 12.11 -1.77 1.26
N ARG A 44 11.18 -2.48 1.87
CA ARG A 44 10.84 -3.88 1.59
C ARG A 44 9.42 -4.03 1.05
N SER A 45 8.55 -3.11 1.38
CA SER A 45 7.19 -3.02 0.86
C SER A 45 6.79 -1.56 0.72
N ILE A 46 5.94 -1.28 -0.24
CA ILE A 46 5.44 0.07 -0.50
C ILE A 46 3.94 -0.04 -0.73
N LEU A 47 3.17 0.72 0.03
CA LEU A 47 1.75 0.91 -0.21
C LEU A 47 1.52 2.31 -0.78
N PHE A 48 0.62 2.38 -1.76
CA PHE A 48 0.19 3.63 -2.38
C PHE A 48 -1.29 3.84 -2.14
N GLY A 49 -1.68 5.08 -1.95
CA GLY A 49 -3.07 5.49 -1.82
C GLY A 49 -3.30 6.86 -2.40
N ASN A 50 -4.56 7.09 -2.82
CA ASN A 50 -5.05 8.41 -3.26
C ASN A 50 -6.10 8.95 -2.29
N GLY A 51 -6.37 8.26 -1.22
CA GLY A 51 -7.36 8.61 -0.22
C GLY A 51 -7.01 8.02 1.14
N ARG A 52 -7.68 8.50 2.18
CA ARG A 52 -7.38 8.15 3.58
C ARG A 52 -7.62 6.68 3.92
N ARG A 53 -8.52 6.01 3.21
CA ARG A 53 -8.95 4.64 3.52
C ARG A 53 -8.26 3.63 2.62
N TYR A 54 -7.87 2.52 3.24
CA TYR A 54 -7.32 1.36 2.57
C TYR A 54 -7.98 0.09 3.11
N GLY A 55 -8.40 -0.82 2.23
CA GLY A 55 -8.97 -2.11 2.63
C GLY A 55 -10.27 -2.01 3.43
N GLY A 56 -11.13 -1.00 3.17
CA GLY A 56 -12.41 -0.80 3.86
C GLY A 56 -12.40 0.37 4.85
N PRO A 57 -12.79 0.17 6.14
CA PRO A 57 -12.97 1.27 7.08
C PRO A 57 -11.66 1.82 7.68
N LEU A 58 -10.52 1.21 7.39
CA LEU A 58 -9.25 1.57 8.01
C LEU A 58 -8.70 2.87 7.41
N ASN A 59 -8.43 3.85 8.25
CA ASN A 59 -7.67 5.03 7.87
C ASN A 59 -6.19 4.65 7.81
N PHE A 60 -5.65 4.57 6.60
CA PHE A 60 -4.25 4.17 6.40
C PHE A 60 -3.37 5.38 6.11
N PHE A 61 -3.84 6.28 5.25
CA PHE A 61 -3.14 7.47 4.84
C PHE A 61 -3.78 8.69 5.51
N ALA A 62 -3.31 9.05 6.68
CA ALA A 62 -3.97 10.07 7.52
C ALA A 62 -4.00 11.46 6.87
N GLU A 63 -3.02 11.76 6.03
CA GLU A 63 -2.85 13.07 5.36
C GLU A 63 -3.31 13.08 3.91
N ALA A 64 -3.83 11.94 3.39
CA ALA A 64 -4.30 11.86 2.02
C ALA A 64 -5.51 12.74 1.79
N ASP A 65 -5.50 13.40 0.63
CA ASP A 65 -6.59 14.24 0.14
C ASP A 65 -6.79 13.97 -1.35
N ASN A 66 -7.98 13.51 -1.72
CA ASN A 66 -8.31 13.14 -3.09
C ASN A 66 -8.22 14.30 -4.08
N ASP A 67 -8.30 15.54 -3.59
CA ASP A 67 -8.41 16.76 -4.41
C ASP A 67 -7.09 17.53 -4.56
N ASP A 68 -6.05 17.19 -3.79
CA ASP A 68 -4.78 17.93 -3.79
C ASP A 68 -3.81 17.55 -4.92
N GLY A 69 -4.13 16.50 -5.66
CA GLY A 69 -3.33 16.02 -6.79
C GLY A 69 -2.07 15.27 -6.43
N LEU A 70 -1.92 14.91 -5.17
CA LEU A 70 -0.82 14.09 -4.69
C LEU A 70 -1.25 12.63 -4.53
N LEU A 71 -0.29 11.75 -4.56
CA LEU A 71 -0.38 10.36 -4.15
C LEU A 71 0.38 10.19 -2.84
N ASP A 72 -0.17 9.40 -1.97
CA ASP A 72 0.41 9.06 -0.70
C ASP A 72 1.09 7.69 -0.77
N ALA A 73 2.29 7.57 -0.22
CA ALA A 73 3.05 6.33 -0.16
C ALA A 73 3.59 6.09 1.24
N VAL A 74 3.48 4.84 1.71
CA VAL A 74 4.15 4.35 2.91
C VAL A 74 5.19 3.34 2.50
N VAL A 75 6.46 3.66 2.71
CA VAL A 75 7.61 2.80 2.43
C VAL A 75 8.04 2.12 3.72
N PHE A 76 7.79 0.83 3.83
CA PHE A 76 8.19 0.02 4.99
C PHE A 76 9.63 -0.48 4.84
N LYS A 77 10.45 -0.29 5.86
CA LYS A 77 11.89 -0.57 5.84
C LYS A 77 12.26 -1.98 6.33
N HIS A 78 11.36 -2.61 7.08
CA HIS A 78 11.56 -3.89 7.74
C HIS A 78 10.78 -5.05 7.09
N SER A 79 10.90 -6.23 7.70
CA SER A 79 10.20 -7.44 7.27
C SER A 79 8.69 -7.37 7.51
N ILE A 80 7.93 -8.22 6.84
CA ILE A 80 6.46 -8.27 6.92
C ILE A 80 5.89 -8.38 8.34
N PRO A 81 6.44 -9.19 9.26
CA PRO A 81 5.95 -9.20 10.63
C PRO A 81 5.98 -7.83 11.31
N SER A 82 7.03 -7.05 11.05
CA SER A 82 7.13 -5.67 11.53
C SER A 82 6.09 -4.75 10.87
N ILE A 83 5.83 -4.94 9.57
CA ILE A 83 4.80 -4.19 8.83
C ILE A 83 3.42 -4.42 9.43
N ILE A 84 3.07 -5.66 9.75
CA ILE A 84 1.78 -5.98 10.38
C ILE A 84 1.62 -5.23 11.70
N GLY A 85 2.65 -5.20 12.53
CA GLY A 85 2.66 -4.44 13.79
C GLY A 85 2.43 -2.95 13.56
N GLU A 86 3.13 -2.35 12.60
CA GLU A 86 2.97 -0.93 12.23
C GLU A 86 1.55 -0.64 11.69
N CYS A 87 0.99 -1.54 10.87
CA CYS A 87 -0.36 -1.39 10.36
C CYS A 87 -1.42 -1.43 11.46
N LEU A 88 -1.28 -2.35 12.44
CA LEU A 88 -2.16 -2.42 13.60
C LEU A 88 -2.07 -1.14 14.45
N MET A 89 -0.88 -0.65 14.68
CA MET A 89 -0.67 0.61 15.40
C MET A 89 -1.24 1.80 14.64
N ALA A 90 -1.06 1.87 13.32
CA ALA A 90 -1.65 2.91 12.49
C ALA A 90 -3.18 2.87 12.55
N ALA A 91 -3.80 1.69 12.49
CA ALA A 91 -5.25 1.52 12.59
C ALA A 91 -5.82 2.09 13.91
N VAL A 92 -5.10 1.92 15.03
CA VAL A 92 -5.48 2.47 16.34
C VAL A 92 -5.27 3.97 16.43
N HIS A 93 -4.23 4.51 15.76
CA HIS A 93 -3.84 5.92 15.86
C HIS A 93 -4.35 6.80 14.72
N GLY A 94 -5.29 6.30 13.91
CA GLY A 94 -5.92 7.07 12.84
C GLY A 94 -5.14 7.14 11.53
N GLY A 95 -4.18 6.24 11.32
CA GLY A 95 -3.41 6.08 10.09
C GLY A 95 -1.93 6.41 10.23
N PHE A 96 -1.22 6.22 9.12
CA PHE A 96 0.16 6.67 8.99
C PHE A 96 0.20 8.18 8.76
N HIS A 97 1.12 8.86 9.43
CA HIS A 97 1.35 10.30 9.31
C HIS A 97 2.75 10.56 8.73
N SER A 98 2.97 11.76 8.20
CA SER A 98 4.28 12.24 7.73
C SER A 98 5.31 12.22 8.86
N ARG A 99 5.65 11.03 9.31
CA ARG A 99 6.73 10.77 10.25
C ARG A 99 7.81 9.96 9.57
N ARG A 100 9.02 10.43 9.69
CA ARG A 100 10.20 9.65 9.41
C ARG A 100 10.58 8.95 10.70
N ASN A 101 10.22 7.68 10.82
CA ASN A 101 10.74 6.83 11.89
C ASN A 101 11.65 5.73 11.31
N GLY A 102 12.24 4.91 12.17
CA GLY A 102 13.11 3.81 11.75
C GLY A 102 12.38 2.72 10.96
N SER A 103 11.07 2.57 11.12
CA SER A 103 10.28 1.46 10.60
C SER A 103 9.64 1.74 9.26
N PHE A 104 9.18 2.97 9.02
CA PHE A 104 8.57 3.39 7.76
C PHE A 104 8.88 4.85 7.42
N GLU A 105 8.58 5.23 6.19
CA GLU A 105 8.61 6.61 5.72
C GLU A 105 7.34 6.91 4.93
N TYR A 106 6.63 7.96 5.35
CA TYR A 106 5.43 8.46 4.67
C TYR A 106 5.84 9.55 3.68
N ILE A 107 5.36 9.46 2.45
CA ILE A 107 5.74 10.34 1.34
C ILE A 107 4.48 10.78 0.62
N ARG A 108 4.39 12.08 0.31
CA ARG A 108 3.40 12.63 -0.61
C ARG A 108 4.14 13.05 -1.88
N MET A 109 3.61 12.67 -3.05
CA MET A 109 4.30 12.81 -4.33
C MET A 109 3.32 12.98 -5.49
N THR A 110 3.77 13.54 -6.59
CA THR A 110 2.99 13.62 -7.85
C THR A 110 3.09 12.36 -8.70
N GLY A 111 4.15 11.59 -8.50
CA GLY A 111 4.43 10.34 -9.18
C GLY A 111 5.81 9.83 -8.83
N GLY A 112 6.15 8.64 -9.33
CA GLY A 112 7.44 8.03 -9.06
C GLY A 112 7.63 6.70 -9.77
N THR A 113 8.83 6.14 -9.64
CA THR A 113 9.18 4.83 -10.17
C THR A 113 9.67 3.93 -9.04
N VAL A 114 9.14 2.72 -8.99
CA VAL A 114 9.61 1.67 -8.08
C VAL A 114 10.46 0.69 -8.87
N ILE A 115 11.67 0.45 -8.39
CA ILE A 115 12.54 -0.64 -8.88
C ILE A 115 12.78 -1.65 -7.77
N SER A 116 13.07 -2.88 -8.16
CA SER A 116 13.33 -3.98 -7.23
C SER A 116 14.66 -4.65 -7.52
N ALA A 117 15.37 -5.07 -6.47
CA ALA A 117 16.59 -5.88 -6.59
C ALA A 117 16.30 -7.36 -6.92
N GLY A 118 15.05 -7.77 -6.99
CA GLY A 118 14.56 -9.11 -7.32
C GLY A 118 13.13 -9.07 -7.81
N GLN A 119 12.47 -10.21 -7.90
CA GLN A 119 11.04 -10.23 -8.22
C GLN A 119 10.24 -9.61 -7.08
N ALA A 120 9.42 -8.61 -7.41
CA ALA A 120 8.49 -7.96 -6.50
C ALA A 120 7.15 -7.80 -7.20
N ALA A 121 6.16 -8.51 -6.72
CA ALA A 121 4.81 -8.44 -7.25
C ALA A 121 4.21 -7.04 -7.00
N CYS A 122 3.45 -6.57 -7.97
CA CYS A 122 2.63 -5.38 -7.89
C CYS A 122 1.16 -5.79 -7.93
N GLU A 123 0.37 -5.19 -7.06
CA GLU A 123 -1.06 -5.40 -6.92
C GLU A 123 -1.78 -4.05 -6.96
N LEU A 124 -2.92 -4.00 -7.60
CA LEU A 124 -3.79 -2.85 -7.65
C LEU A 124 -5.22 -3.31 -7.35
N ASP A 125 -5.80 -2.79 -6.28
CA ASP A 125 -7.17 -3.10 -5.82
C ASP A 125 -7.46 -4.62 -5.68
N GLY A 126 -6.44 -5.42 -5.32
CA GLY A 126 -6.53 -6.86 -5.15
C GLY A 126 -6.13 -7.68 -6.39
N ASP A 127 -5.90 -7.03 -7.53
CA ASP A 127 -5.51 -7.69 -8.77
C ASP A 127 -3.99 -7.64 -9.00
N TYR A 128 -3.42 -8.77 -9.39
CA TYR A 128 -2.01 -8.85 -9.76
C TYR A 128 -1.74 -8.12 -11.09
N MET A 129 -0.87 -7.12 -11.05
CA MET A 129 -0.53 -6.25 -12.18
C MET A 129 0.86 -6.53 -12.78
N GLY A 130 1.53 -7.57 -12.34
CA GLY A 130 2.88 -7.92 -12.78
C GLY A 130 3.93 -7.67 -11.70
N ASN A 131 5.17 -7.46 -12.10
CA ASN A 131 6.29 -7.22 -11.20
C ASN A 131 6.94 -5.86 -11.44
N ALA A 132 7.65 -5.35 -10.42
CA ALA A 132 8.53 -4.20 -10.62
C ALA A 132 9.55 -4.45 -11.75
N PRO A 133 9.96 -3.43 -12.54
CA PRO A 133 9.75 -2.01 -12.29
C PRO A 133 8.34 -1.52 -12.62
N VAL A 134 7.84 -0.59 -11.80
CA VAL A 134 6.52 0.02 -11.97
C VAL A 134 6.65 1.54 -11.95
N ARG A 135 5.99 2.20 -12.90
CA ARG A 135 5.82 3.65 -12.93
C ARG A 135 4.43 4.00 -12.41
N ILE A 136 4.37 4.89 -11.44
CA ILE A 136 3.13 5.40 -10.87
C ILE A 136 3.00 6.86 -11.28
N THR A 137 1.89 7.20 -11.94
CA THR A 137 1.60 8.56 -12.38
C THR A 137 0.13 8.88 -12.19
N ARG A 138 -0.17 10.13 -11.93
CA ARG A 138 -1.55 10.62 -11.99
C ARG A 138 -1.97 10.76 -13.45
N HIS A 139 -3.14 10.21 -13.80
CA HIS A 139 -3.65 10.25 -15.18
C HIS A 139 -4.89 11.15 -15.36
N GLY A 140 -5.38 11.79 -14.32
CA GLY A 140 -6.55 12.65 -14.40
C GLY A 140 -7.35 12.67 -13.10
N THR A 141 -8.50 13.33 -13.15
CA THR A 141 -9.44 13.42 -12.01
C THR A 141 -10.77 12.84 -12.44
N LEU A 142 -11.28 11.90 -11.66
CA LEU A 142 -12.63 11.36 -11.79
C LEU A 142 -13.52 12.03 -10.75
N LYS A 143 -14.62 12.66 -11.19
CA LYS A 143 -15.65 13.16 -10.27
C LYS A 143 -16.59 12.02 -9.92
N VAL A 144 -16.62 11.64 -8.66
CA VAL A 144 -17.56 10.66 -8.12
C VAL A 144 -18.68 11.42 -7.40
N LEU A 145 -19.92 11.20 -7.81
CA LEU A 145 -21.07 11.68 -7.07
C LEU A 145 -21.32 10.71 -5.93
N ALA A 146 -21.08 11.15 -4.71
CA ALA A 146 -21.50 10.40 -3.54
C ALA A 146 -23.02 10.59 -3.34
N PRO A 147 -23.76 9.53 -2.95
CA PRO A 147 -25.18 9.63 -2.63
C PRO A 147 -25.43 10.44 -1.38
#